data_905b4ca06e11b6e526cec3a201a14fec
#
_entry.id   905b4ca06e11b6e526cec3a201a14fec
#
_cell.length_a   1.000
_cell.length_b   1.000
_cell.length_c   1.000
_cell.angle_alpha   90.00
_cell.angle_beta   90.00
_cell.angle_gamma   90.00
#
_symmetry.space_group_name_H-M   'P 1'
#
loop_
_entity.id
_entity.type
_entity.pdbx_description
1 polymer ?
#
loop_
_entity_poly.entity_id
_entity_poly.type
_entity_poly.pdbx_seq_one_letter_code
_entity_poly.pdbx_strand_id
1 'polypeptide(L)'
;TLTATVLPTSIPQSSIVWTSSNEEAAVVDSGVVTARAAGAAIIRASVGGKTASCTVTVKAARVPVSSVTLDRSTLELSVDGTARLTAAVRPENADDRTVVWQSSREDVATVSGGIVRGMAEGSALISATAGGAKAECSVTVSQALVWCSVVKRLSHVTTDQTAVVVAKGRAYKAALTAESGYTLTEVNVKMGSEDITKTAWNAEEGCVNIEAVTGNVVVTAKAE
;
A
#
# COMPACT_ATOMS: atom_id res chain seq x y z
N THR A 1 20.33 41.05 17.58
CA THR A 1 20.89 42.14 18.39
C THR A 1 19.74 43.04 18.84
N LEU A 2 19.75 43.43 20.11
CA LEU A 2 18.89 44.44 20.68
C LEU A 2 19.67 45.74 20.82
N THR A 3 19.02 46.88 20.54
CA THR A 3 19.62 48.21 20.73
C THR A 3 18.84 48.93 21.82
N ALA A 4 19.54 49.45 22.82
CA ALA A 4 18.94 50.32 23.81
C ALA A 4 19.40 51.75 23.55
N THR A 5 18.42 52.68 23.50
CA THR A 5 18.70 54.13 23.39
C THR A 5 18.62 54.76 24.76
N VAL A 6 19.65 55.48 25.13
CA VAL A 6 19.74 56.19 26.42
C VAL A 6 19.71 57.69 26.19
N LEU A 7 18.89 58.37 26.97
CA LEU A 7 18.81 59.82 26.96
C LEU A 7 19.11 60.37 28.37
N PRO A 8 19.87 61.45 28.51
CA PRO A 8 20.55 62.23 27.43
C PRO A 8 21.70 61.41 26.79
N THR A 9 22.04 61.74 25.53
CA THR A 9 23.08 61.05 24.74
C THR A 9 24.52 61.23 25.32
N SER A 10 24.68 61.98 26.32
CA SER A 10 25.94 62.12 27.10
C SER A 10 26.28 60.87 27.95
N ILE A 11 25.32 59.97 28.18
CA ILE A 11 25.56 58.70 28.91
C ILE A 11 26.17 57.69 27.94
N PRO A 12 27.37 57.18 28.28
CA PRO A 12 28.00 56.15 27.39
C PRO A 12 27.16 54.88 27.27
N GLN A 13 27.06 54.32 26.05
CA GLN A 13 26.39 53.04 25.80
C GLN A 13 27.02 51.88 26.61
N SER A 14 28.31 51.96 26.91
CA SER A 14 29.04 51.02 27.76
C SER A 14 28.56 50.96 29.20
N SER A 15 27.77 51.97 29.65
CA SER A 15 27.17 51.98 30.99
C SER A 15 25.87 51.17 31.09
N ILE A 16 25.37 50.65 29.98
CA ILE A 16 24.17 49.79 29.96
C ILE A 16 24.51 48.43 30.47
N VAL A 17 23.85 48.00 31.55
CA VAL A 17 23.94 46.63 32.07
C VAL A 17 22.82 45.79 31.45
N TRP A 18 23.21 44.74 30.78
CA TRP A 18 22.30 43.79 30.16
C TRP A 18 22.16 42.53 31.04
N THR A 19 20.94 42.05 31.22
CA THR A 19 20.66 40.84 31.99
C THR A 19 19.58 40.01 31.32
N SER A 20 19.63 38.68 31.50
CA SER A 20 18.59 37.76 31.11
C SER A 20 17.89 37.20 32.34
N SER A 21 16.57 37.08 32.31
CA SER A 21 15.81 36.40 33.37
C SER A 21 15.93 34.87 33.34
N ASN A 22 16.39 34.34 32.22
CA ASN A 22 16.56 32.89 32.02
C ASN A 22 17.73 32.66 31.05
N GLU A 23 18.92 32.45 31.60
CA GLU A 23 20.15 32.21 30.83
C GLU A 23 20.23 30.86 30.22
N GLU A 24 19.40 29.87 30.66
CA GLU A 24 19.27 28.61 30.02
C GLU A 24 18.57 28.71 28.67
N ALA A 25 17.58 29.60 28.56
CA ALA A 25 16.88 29.85 27.30
C ALA A 25 17.66 30.81 26.40
N ALA A 26 18.12 31.96 26.92
CA ALA A 26 18.88 32.93 26.15
C ALA A 26 19.81 33.75 27.04
N VAL A 27 21.02 33.99 26.57
CA VAL A 27 21.99 34.91 27.21
C VAL A 27 22.07 36.21 26.41
N VAL A 28 22.53 37.25 27.07
CA VAL A 28 22.77 38.56 26.44
C VAL A 28 24.13 39.10 26.84
N ASP A 29 24.86 39.59 25.83
CA ASP A 29 26.09 40.32 26.02
C ASP A 29 26.09 41.56 25.12
N SER A 30 26.23 42.74 25.72
CA SER A 30 26.29 44.02 25.00
C SER A 30 25.15 44.20 23.97
N GLY A 31 23.94 43.70 24.32
CA GLY A 31 22.75 43.72 23.44
C GLY A 31 22.68 42.62 22.42
N VAL A 32 23.70 41.76 22.30
CA VAL A 32 23.67 40.54 21.45
C VAL A 32 23.02 39.42 22.23
N VAL A 33 21.86 38.96 21.75
CA VAL A 33 21.13 37.86 22.36
C VAL A 33 21.53 36.57 21.66
N THR A 34 21.95 35.57 22.41
CA THR A 34 22.28 34.21 21.93
C THR A 34 21.30 33.21 22.54
N ALA A 35 20.55 32.53 21.67
CA ALA A 35 19.67 31.44 22.07
C ALA A 35 20.46 30.18 22.49
N ARG A 36 20.04 29.51 23.59
CA ARG A 36 20.65 28.27 24.11
C ARG A 36 19.68 27.08 24.05
N ALA A 37 18.50 27.26 24.64
CA ALA A 37 17.48 26.19 24.66
C ALA A 37 16.08 26.79 24.44
N ALA A 38 15.15 25.95 24.08
CA ALA A 38 13.75 26.36 23.93
C ALA A 38 13.19 26.86 25.26
N GLY A 39 12.57 28.05 25.24
CA GLY A 39 12.03 28.70 26.42
C GLY A 39 11.84 30.18 26.19
N ALA A 40 11.41 30.89 27.24
CA ALA A 40 11.27 32.34 27.21
C ALA A 40 12.26 32.99 28.20
N ALA A 41 12.84 34.11 27.80
CA ALA A 41 13.66 34.95 28.63
C ALA A 41 13.24 36.43 28.46
N ILE A 42 13.28 37.19 29.56
CA ILE A 42 13.14 38.65 29.51
C ILE A 42 14.54 39.22 29.53
N ILE A 43 14.94 39.87 28.44
CA ILE A 43 16.19 40.58 28.35
C ILE A 43 15.95 42.02 28.85
N ARG A 44 16.78 42.45 29.78
CA ARG A 44 16.65 43.77 30.41
C ARG A 44 17.94 44.55 30.20
N ALA A 45 17.75 45.80 29.77
CA ALA A 45 18.79 46.80 29.74
C ALA A 45 18.56 47.80 30.88
N SER A 46 19.58 48.11 31.67
CA SER A 46 19.47 49.07 32.79
C SER A 46 20.65 50.05 32.82
N VAL A 47 20.34 51.29 33.11
CA VAL A 47 21.32 52.38 33.30
C VAL A 47 20.73 53.44 34.19
N GLY A 48 21.48 53.98 35.16
CA GLY A 48 21.04 55.04 36.03
C GLY A 48 19.68 54.81 36.73
N GLY A 49 19.39 53.54 37.13
CA GLY A 49 18.13 53.16 37.75
C GLY A 49 16.91 53.07 36.79
N LYS A 50 17.09 53.36 35.52
CA LYS A 50 16.05 53.18 34.47
C LYS A 50 16.25 51.83 33.80
N THR A 51 15.13 51.18 33.40
CA THR A 51 15.15 49.85 32.77
C THR A 51 14.23 49.81 31.57
N ALA A 52 14.64 49.06 30.55
CA ALA A 52 13.82 48.62 29.43
C ALA A 52 13.91 47.10 29.29
N SER A 53 12.87 46.43 28.81
CA SER A 53 12.87 44.97 28.67
C SER A 53 12.28 44.55 27.34
N CYS A 54 12.75 43.38 26.87
CA CYS A 54 12.28 42.71 25.68
C CYS A 54 12.08 41.24 26.00
N THR A 55 10.93 40.67 25.66
CA THR A 55 10.69 39.21 25.78
C THR A 55 11.25 38.52 24.54
N VAL A 56 12.10 37.51 24.76
CA VAL A 56 12.68 36.66 23.74
C VAL A 56 12.12 35.24 23.93
N THR A 57 11.54 34.70 22.89
CA THR A 57 11.09 33.30 22.88
C THR A 57 11.98 32.53 21.95
N VAL A 58 12.68 31.54 22.50
CA VAL A 58 13.48 30.57 21.76
C VAL A 58 12.60 29.35 21.48
N LYS A 59 12.40 29.04 20.21
CA LYS A 59 11.67 27.85 19.78
C LYS A 59 12.64 26.69 19.62
N ALA A 60 12.21 25.47 19.95
CA ALA A 60 12.97 24.27 19.63
C ALA A 60 13.24 24.19 18.11
N ALA A 61 14.44 23.73 17.76
CA ALA A 61 14.74 23.44 16.37
C ALA A 61 13.81 22.31 15.89
N ARG A 62 13.15 22.51 14.76
CA ARG A 62 12.34 21.47 14.17
C ARG A 62 13.23 20.38 13.57
N VAL A 63 12.85 19.13 13.80
CA VAL A 63 13.45 17.97 13.17
C VAL A 63 12.50 17.52 12.03
N PRO A 64 12.79 17.86 10.77
CA PRO A 64 11.96 17.47 9.65
C PRO A 64 12.11 15.97 9.33
N VAL A 65 11.10 15.41 8.64
CA VAL A 65 11.24 14.10 8.01
C VAL A 65 12.27 14.18 6.89
N SER A 66 13.20 13.24 6.86
CA SER A 66 14.23 13.14 5.82
C SER A 66 13.92 12.04 4.80
N SER A 67 13.24 10.97 5.21
CA SER A 67 12.86 9.87 4.33
C SER A 67 11.64 9.09 4.81
N VAL A 68 10.94 8.49 3.86
CA VAL A 68 9.89 7.48 4.08
C VAL A 68 10.31 6.24 3.30
N THR A 69 10.13 5.07 3.87
CA THR A 69 10.33 3.77 3.20
C THR A 69 9.16 2.86 3.46
N LEU A 70 8.87 1.95 2.54
CA LEU A 70 7.86 0.90 2.70
C LEU A 70 8.55 -0.45 2.94
N ASP A 71 7.87 -1.35 3.63
CA ASP A 71 8.32 -2.71 3.90
C ASP A 71 8.47 -3.56 2.62
N ARG A 72 7.77 -3.14 1.53
CA ARG A 72 7.87 -3.76 0.19
C ARG A 72 7.58 -2.75 -0.90
N SER A 73 8.14 -3.01 -2.09
CA SER A 73 7.94 -2.19 -3.31
C SER A 73 6.89 -2.77 -4.25
N THR A 74 6.51 -4.03 -4.07
CA THR A 74 5.47 -4.72 -4.86
C THR A 74 4.53 -5.50 -3.95
N LEU A 75 3.27 -5.62 -4.37
CA LEU A 75 2.22 -6.35 -3.65
C LEU A 75 1.26 -6.97 -4.65
N GLU A 76 0.98 -8.25 -4.48
CA GLU A 76 -0.04 -8.96 -5.26
C GLU A 76 -1.26 -9.23 -4.38
N LEU A 77 -2.44 -8.95 -4.90
CA LEU A 77 -3.72 -9.18 -4.23
C LEU A 77 -4.71 -9.84 -5.17
N SER A 78 -5.62 -10.62 -4.62
CA SER A 78 -6.84 -10.98 -5.34
C SER A 78 -7.87 -9.84 -5.20
N VAL A 79 -8.85 -9.80 -6.10
CA VAL A 79 -10.06 -8.97 -5.89
C VAL A 79 -10.66 -9.31 -4.52
N ASP A 80 -11.06 -8.29 -3.77
CA ASP A 80 -11.49 -8.33 -2.36
C ASP A 80 -10.41 -8.75 -1.35
N GLY A 81 -9.21 -9.12 -1.80
CA GLY A 81 -8.06 -9.39 -0.93
C GLY A 81 -7.56 -8.13 -0.24
N THR A 82 -7.00 -8.29 0.96
CA THR A 82 -6.40 -7.20 1.73
C THR A 82 -4.99 -7.55 2.18
N ALA A 83 -4.12 -6.55 2.22
CA ALA A 83 -2.79 -6.67 2.81
C ALA A 83 -2.39 -5.37 3.51
N ARG A 84 -1.44 -5.46 4.44
CA ARG A 84 -0.88 -4.32 5.14
C ARG A 84 0.46 -3.92 4.53
N LEU A 85 0.61 -2.64 4.23
CA LEU A 85 1.88 -1.97 3.99
C LEU A 85 2.30 -1.21 5.25
N THR A 86 3.58 -1.26 5.58
CA THR A 86 4.14 -0.53 6.72
C THR A 86 5.10 0.54 6.20
N ALA A 87 4.87 1.78 6.60
CA ALA A 87 5.76 2.90 6.29
C ALA A 87 6.68 3.18 7.48
N ALA A 88 7.97 3.29 7.23
CA ALA A 88 8.96 3.76 8.18
C ALA A 88 9.38 5.18 7.85
N VAL A 89 9.23 6.11 8.81
CA VAL A 89 9.56 7.52 8.69
C VAL A 89 10.85 7.80 9.45
N ARG A 90 11.79 8.48 8.81
CA ARG A 90 13.09 8.85 9.41
C ARG A 90 13.30 10.37 9.37
N PRO A 91 14.04 10.92 10.35
CA PRO A 91 14.52 10.26 11.56
C PRO A 91 13.38 9.93 12.55
N GLU A 92 13.65 9.05 13.52
CA GLU A 92 12.61 8.61 14.49
C GLU A 92 12.13 9.73 15.41
N ASN A 93 12.97 10.74 15.62
CA ASN A 93 12.66 11.94 16.39
C ASN A 93 12.12 13.10 15.54
N ALA A 94 11.67 12.87 14.32
CA ALA A 94 11.00 13.90 13.52
C ALA A 94 9.72 14.38 14.23
N ASP A 95 9.49 15.70 14.20
CA ASP A 95 8.39 16.36 14.93
C ASP A 95 7.01 15.94 14.42
N ASP A 96 6.88 15.69 13.12
CA ASP A 96 5.65 15.22 12.50
C ASP A 96 5.96 14.01 11.62
N ARG A 97 5.52 12.86 12.07
CA ARG A 97 5.69 11.56 11.39
C ARG A 97 4.38 11.04 10.80
N THR A 98 3.40 11.92 10.66
CA THR A 98 2.11 11.57 10.07
C THR A 98 2.28 11.10 8.64
N VAL A 99 1.83 9.87 8.35
CA VAL A 99 1.88 9.28 7.01
C VAL A 99 0.54 9.47 6.33
N VAL A 100 0.57 10.11 5.17
CA VAL A 100 -0.58 10.23 4.26
C VAL A 100 -0.46 9.15 3.20
N TRP A 101 -1.50 8.32 3.06
CA TRP A 101 -1.61 7.26 2.10
C TRP A 101 -2.50 7.67 0.92
N GLN A 102 -2.10 7.29 -0.29
CA GLN A 102 -2.87 7.57 -1.49
C GLN A 102 -2.72 6.44 -2.52
N SER A 103 -3.81 6.14 -3.23
CA SER A 103 -3.81 5.26 -4.40
C SER A 103 -3.85 6.09 -5.68
N SER A 104 -3.12 5.66 -6.70
CA SER A 104 -3.19 6.23 -8.04
C SER A 104 -4.46 5.83 -8.78
N ARG A 105 -5.10 4.70 -8.37
CA ARG A 105 -6.31 4.13 -8.97
C ARG A 105 -7.15 3.44 -7.90
N GLU A 106 -8.07 4.19 -7.32
CA GLU A 106 -8.98 3.67 -6.27
C GLU A 106 -10.02 2.67 -6.82
N ASP A 107 -10.27 2.69 -8.12
CA ASP A 107 -11.07 1.69 -8.83
C ASP A 107 -10.40 0.30 -8.85
N VAL A 108 -9.06 0.24 -8.81
CA VAL A 108 -8.28 -1.01 -8.79
C VAL A 108 -7.89 -1.41 -7.38
N ALA A 109 -7.34 -0.48 -6.60
CA ALA A 109 -6.95 -0.74 -5.22
C ALA A 109 -7.12 0.51 -4.35
N THR A 110 -7.70 0.35 -3.17
CA THR A 110 -7.83 1.41 -2.16
C THR A 110 -6.81 1.23 -1.05
N VAL A 111 -6.49 2.32 -0.33
CA VAL A 111 -5.62 2.27 0.85
C VAL A 111 -6.16 3.14 1.97
N SER A 112 -6.13 2.63 3.19
CA SER A 112 -6.48 3.37 4.40
C SER A 112 -5.60 2.91 5.57
N GLY A 113 -4.85 3.84 6.18
CA GLY A 113 -3.95 3.54 7.30
C GLY A 113 -2.92 2.45 7.00
N GLY A 114 -2.50 2.31 5.73
CA GLY A 114 -1.59 1.27 5.25
C GLY A 114 -2.26 -0.07 4.94
N ILE A 115 -3.57 -0.21 5.13
CA ILE A 115 -4.32 -1.39 4.69
C ILE A 115 -4.73 -1.16 3.24
N VAL A 116 -4.22 -2.00 2.34
CA VAL A 116 -4.55 -2.00 0.91
C VAL A 116 -5.61 -3.05 0.66
N ARG A 117 -6.65 -2.71 -0.13
CA ARG A 117 -7.69 -3.64 -0.59
C ARG A 117 -7.76 -3.61 -2.11
N GLY A 118 -7.75 -4.80 -2.73
CA GLY A 118 -8.01 -4.97 -4.15
C GLY A 118 -9.49 -4.82 -4.46
N MET A 119 -9.83 -3.96 -5.42
CA MET A 119 -11.22 -3.66 -5.82
C MET A 119 -11.57 -4.30 -7.15
N ALA A 120 -10.70 -4.16 -8.14
CA ALA A 120 -10.86 -4.74 -9.48
C ALA A 120 -9.52 -5.15 -10.05
N GLU A 121 -9.54 -6.03 -11.06
CA GLU A 121 -8.33 -6.46 -11.77
C GLU A 121 -7.60 -5.28 -12.42
N GLY A 122 -6.28 -5.24 -12.24
CA GLY A 122 -5.42 -4.18 -12.77
C GLY A 122 -4.21 -3.89 -11.90
N SER A 123 -3.58 -2.75 -12.15
CA SER A 123 -2.44 -2.27 -11.36
C SER A 123 -2.68 -0.85 -10.85
N ALA A 124 -2.27 -0.61 -9.61
CA ALA A 124 -2.30 0.68 -8.95
C ALA A 124 -0.99 0.95 -8.23
N LEU A 125 -0.62 2.22 -8.08
CA LEU A 125 0.53 2.65 -7.29
C LEU A 125 0.01 3.19 -5.94
N ILE A 126 0.42 2.57 -4.85
CA ILE A 126 0.13 3.04 -3.50
C ILE A 126 1.32 3.86 -3.01
N SER A 127 1.06 5.08 -2.58
CA SER A 127 2.07 5.98 -2.05
C SER A 127 1.86 6.30 -0.58
N ALA A 128 2.96 6.42 0.15
CA ALA A 128 3.05 6.91 1.53
C ALA A 128 3.90 8.17 1.55
N THR A 129 3.36 9.27 2.08
CA THR A 129 4.04 10.56 2.14
C THR A 129 4.06 11.07 3.58
N ALA A 130 5.21 11.55 4.03
CA ALA A 130 5.36 12.25 5.32
C ALA A 130 6.42 13.34 5.19
N GLY A 131 6.13 14.56 5.67
CA GLY A 131 7.05 15.70 5.65
C GLY A 131 7.62 16.04 4.27
N GLY A 132 6.93 15.69 3.17
CA GLY A 132 7.38 15.87 1.79
C GLY A 132 8.20 14.73 1.21
N ALA A 133 8.68 13.78 2.03
CA ALA A 133 9.29 12.54 1.56
C ALA A 133 8.22 11.54 1.13
N LYS A 134 8.47 10.75 0.08
CA LYS A 134 7.51 9.81 -0.52
C LYS A 134 8.14 8.44 -0.74
N ALA A 135 7.36 7.38 -0.53
CA ALA A 135 7.67 6.02 -0.94
C ALA A 135 6.47 5.41 -1.67
N GLU A 136 6.72 4.44 -2.55
CA GLU A 136 5.69 3.86 -3.42
C GLU A 136 5.79 2.34 -3.45
N CYS A 137 4.62 1.68 -3.59
CA CYS A 137 4.46 0.25 -3.78
C CYS A 137 3.55 0.00 -4.98
N SER A 138 4.02 -0.80 -5.94
CA SER A 138 3.21 -1.25 -7.07
C SER A 138 2.30 -2.40 -6.62
N VAL A 139 0.99 -2.23 -6.76
CA VAL A 139 -0.01 -3.23 -6.40
C VAL A 139 -0.63 -3.79 -7.67
N THR A 140 -0.58 -5.11 -7.83
CA THR A 140 -1.26 -5.84 -8.88
C THR A 140 -2.43 -6.61 -8.28
N VAL A 141 -3.62 -6.36 -8.79
CA VAL A 141 -4.84 -7.05 -8.38
C VAL A 141 -5.26 -7.99 -9.50
N SER A 142 -5.47 -9.27 -9.19
CA SER A 142 -5.92 -10.30 -10.10
C SER A 142 -7.20 -10.96 -9.59
N GLN A 143 -7.98 -11.57 -10.48
CA GLN A 143 -9.10 -12.41 -10.03
C GLN A 143 -8.57 -13.66 -9.35
N ALA A 144 -9.17 -14.06 -8.24
CA ALA A 144 -8.91 -15.34 -7.63
C ALA A 144 -9.30 -16.44 -8.64
N LEU A 145 -8.35 -17.35 -8.94
CA LEU A 145 -8.64 -18.50 -9.78
C LEU A 145 -9.64 -19.41 -9.07
N VAL A 146 -10.86 -19.47 -9.60
CA VAL A 146 -11.86 -20.44 -9.16
C VAL A 146 -11.65 -21.73 -9.97
N TRP A 147 -11.39 -22.84 -9.28
CA TRP A 147 -11.17 -24.13 -9.89
C TRP A 147 -12.47 -24.92 -9.92
N CYS A 148 -12.78 -25.49 -11.08
CA CYS A 148 -13.87 -26.43 -11.28
C CYS A 148 -13.32 -27.85 -11.35
N SER A 149 -13.95 -28.80 -10.67
CA SER A 149 -13.56 -30.20 -10.74
C SER A 149 -13.94 -30.81 -12.08
N VAL A 150 -13.13 -31.74 -12.56
CA VAL A 150 -13.42 -32.55 -13.72
C VAL A 150 -13.47 -34.05 -13.29
N VAL A 151 -14.64 -34.62 -13.35
CA VAL A 151 -14.88 -36.04 -13.01
C VAL A 151 -15.12 -36.83 -14.30
N LYS A 152 -14.38 -37.87 -14.51
CA LYS A 152 -14.50 -38.77 -15.64
C LYS A 152 -15.03 -40.11 -15.16
N ARG A 153 -16.11 -40.60 -15.76
CA ARG A 153 -16.74 -41.90 -15.51
C ARG A 153 -16.72 -42.68 -16.82
N LEU A 154 -15.63 -43.41 -17.01
CA LEU A 154 -15.34 -44.08 -18.27
C LEU A 154 -15.46 -45.60 -18.09
N SER A 155 -16.14 -46.29 -19.03
CA SER A 155 -16.27 -47.72 -19.08
C SER A 155 -15.84 -48.20 -20.47
N HIS A 156 -14.73 -48.95 -20.56
CA HIS A 156 -14.06 -49.33 -21.80
C HIS A 156 -13.72 -48.17 -22.73
N VAL A 157 -13.44 -47.00 -22.11
CA VAL A 157 -13.06 -45.76 -22.79
C VAL A 157 -11.85 -45.17 -22.10
N THR A 158 -10.87 -44.75 -22.89
CA THR A 158 -9.69 -44.03 -22.44
C THR A 158 -9.77 -42.54 -22.83
N THR A 159 -8.95 -41.70 -22.22
CA THR A 159 -8.86 -40.27 -22.56
C THR A 159 -7.40 -39.81 -22.50
N ASP A 160 -7.04 -38.86 -23.38
CA ASP A 160 -5.75 -38.20 -23.40
C ASP A 160 -5.61 -37.14 -22.27
N GLN A 161 -6.74 -36.74 -21.67
CA GLN A 161 -6.75 -35.69 -20.66
C GLN A 161 -6.72 -36.26 -19.25
N THR A 162 -5.65 -35.96 -18.52
CA THR A 162 -5.45 -36.37 -17.11
C THR A 162 -5.96 -35.36 -16.10
N ALA A 163 -6.20 -34.08 -16.51
CA ALA A 163 -6.64 -33.04 -15.61
C ALA A 163 -7.91 -33.43 -14.82
N VAL A 164 -7.88 -33.16 -13.51
CA VAL A 164 -8.98 -33.38 -12.57
C VAL A 164 -9.59 -32.04 -12.10
N VAL A 165 -8.97 -30.93 -12.47
CA VAL A 165 -9.46 -29.56 -12.22
C VAL A 165 -9.13 -28.67 -13.42
N VAL A 166 -9.96 -27.65 -13.64
CA VAL A 166 -9.74 -26.62 -14.63
C VAL A 166 -10.18 -25.27 -14.06
N ALA A 167 -9.44 -24.21 -14.36
CA ALA A 167 -9.84 -22.87 -13.88
C ALA A 167 -11.13 -22.41 -14.59
N LYS A 168 -12.04 -21.82 -13.82
CA LYS A 168 -13.29 -21.25 -14.35
C LYS A 168 -12.97 -20.21 -15.45
N GLY A 169 -13.72 -20.27 -16.55
CA GLY A 169 -13.50 -19.44 -17.72
C GLY A 169 -12.46 -20.01 -18.72
N ARG A 170 -11.74 -21.08 -18.38
CA ARG A 170 -10.79 -21.73 -19.30
C ARG A 170 -11.46 -22.85 -20.09
N ALA A 171 -10.90 -23.10 -21.27
CA ALA A 171 -11.34 -24.20 -22.11
C ALA A 171 -10.93 -25.56 -21.51
N TYR A 172 -11.76 -26.57 -21.76
CA TYR A 172 -11.44 -27.98 -21.47
C TYR A 172 -11.65 -28.80 -22.74
N LYS A 173 -10.62 -29.57 -23.14
CA LYS A 173 -10.70 -30.48 -24.28
C LYS A 173 -10.19 -31.85 -23.85
N ALA A 174 -10.90 -32.93 -24.26
CA ALA A 174 -10.52 -34.27 -23.97
C ALA A 174 -10.93 -35.21 -25.14
N ALA A 175 -10.00 -35.93 -25.72
CA ALA A 175 -10.30 -37.01 -26.63
C ALA A 175 -10.79 -38.21 -25.86
N LEU A 176 -11.80 -38.89 -26.38
CA LEU A 176 -12.33 -40.15 -25.84
C LEU A 176 -12.13 -41.27 -26.88
N THR A 177 -11.47 -42.34 -26.49
CA THR A 177 -11.16 -43.49 -27.37
C THR A 177 -11.67 -44.76 -26.74
N ALA A 178 -12.46 -45.54 -27.49
CA ALA A 178 -12.88 -46.84 -27.04
C ALA A 178 -11.67 -47.79 -26.98
N GLU A 179 -11.65 -48.66 -25.99
CA GLU A 179 -10.65 -49.75 -25.89
C GLU A 179 -10.76 -50.74 -27.05
N SER A 180 -9.69 -51.46 -27.31
CA SER A 180 -9.66 -52.45 -28.42
C SER A 180 -10.78 -53.48 -28.30
N GLY A 181 -11.59 -53.64 -29.36
CA GLY A 181 -12.74 -54.55 -29.42
C GLY A 181 -14.07 -53.93 -28.93
N TYR A 182 -14.06 -52.68 -28.54
CA TYR A 182 -15.25 -51.96 -28.10
C TYR A 182 -15.58 -50.79 -29.05
N THR A 183 -16.87 -50.42 -29.09
CA THR A 183 -17.35 -49.28 -29.86
C THR A 183 -18.00 -48.28 -28.90
N LEU A 184 -17.67 -46.99 -29.04
CA LEU A 184 -18.25 -45.95 -28.20
C LEU A 184 -19.77 -45.82 -28.46
N THR A 185 -20.57 -46.09 -27.44
CA THR A 185 -22.03 -46.15 -27.53
C THR A 185 -22.72 -45.00 -26.83
N GLU A 186 -22.11 -44.46 -25.79
CA GLU A 186 -22.73 -43.37 -25.00
C GLU A 186 -21.69 -42.36 -24.57
N VAL A 187 -21.98 -41.06 -24.74
CA VAL A 187 -21.24 -39.94 -24.15
C VAL A 187 -22.24 -38.96 -23.57
N ASN A 188 -22.02 -38.55 -22.34
CA ASN A 188 -22.79 -37.51 -21.67
C ASN A 188 -21.84 -36.54 -20.97
N VAL A 189 -22.04 -35.26 -21.18
CA VAL A 189 -21.24 -34.19 -20.58
C VAL A 189 -22.14 -33.23 -19.80
N LYS A 190 -21.86 -33.07 -18.51
CA LYS A 190 -22.56 -32.13 -17.64
C LYS A 190 -21.61 -31.08 -17.13
N MET A 191 -22.11 -29.84 -17.00
CA MET A 191 -21.42 -28.71 -16.36
C MET A 191 -22.31 -28.11 -15.27
N GLY A 192 -21.93 -28.27 -14.00
CA GLY A 192 -22.83 -28.04 -12.88
C GLY A 192 -24.01 -29.01 -12.92
N SER A 193 -25.22 -28.50 -13.00
CA SER A 193 -26.48 -29.28 -13.15
C SER A 193 -26.96 -29.41 -14.61
N GLU A 194 -26.32 -28.71 -15.52
CA GLU A 194 -26.74 -28.64 -16.93
C GLU A 194 -26.12 -29.75 -17.78
N ASP A 195 -26.92 -30.34 -18.65
CA ASP A 195 -26.45 -31.26 -19.68
C ASP A 195 -26.03 -30.45 -20.92
N ILE A 196 -24.73 -30.47 -21.19
CA ILE A 196 -24.11 -29.76 -22.33
C ILE A 196 -23.61 -30.70 -23.41
N THR A 197 -24.04 -31.94 -23.41
CA THR A 197 -23.53 -32.97 -24.33
C THR A 197 -23.62 -32.52 -25.79
N LYS A 198 -24.74 -31.94 -26.18
CA LYS A 198 -24.98 -31.52 -27.58
C LYS A 198 -24.01 -30.44 -28.08
N THR A 199 -23.54 -29.59 -27.18
CA THR A 199 -22.62 -28.48 -27.52
C THR A 199 -21.16 -28.83 -27.26
N ALA A 200 -20.91 -29.70 -26.31
CA ALA A 200 -19.56 -30.06 -25.88
C ALA A 200 -19.00 -31.34 -26.56
N TRP A 201 -19.84 -32.30 -26.98
CA TRP A 201 -19.40 -33.52 -27.60
C TRP A 201 -19.41 -33.40 -29.15
N ASN A 202 -18.24 -33.65 -29.74
CA ASN A 202 -18.09 -33.80 -31.19
C ASN A 202 -17.81 -35.29 -31.51
N ALA A 203 -18.84 -35.96 -32.08
CA ALA A 203 -18.74 -37.38 -32.39
C ALA A 203 -17.83 -37.69 -33.59
N GLU A 204 -17.66 -36.75 -34.52
CA GLU A 204 -16.78 -36.91 -35.67
C GLU A 204 -15.30 -36.88 -35.27
N GLU A 205 -14.95 -35.96 -34.34
CA GLU A 205 -13.60 -35.82 -33.80
C GLU A 205 -13.34 -36.74 -32.60
N GLY A 206 -14.39 -37.38 -32.03
CA GLY A 206 -14.26 -38.19 -30.83
C GLY A 206 -13.80 -37.40 -29.60
N CYS A 207 -14.17 -36.13 -29.51
CA CYS A 207 -13.68 -35.27 -28.42
C CYS A 207 -14.78 -34.45 -27.71
N VAL A 208 -14.55 -34.25 -26.41
CA VAL A 208 -15.27 -33.26 -25.62
C VAL A 208 -14.52 -31.90 -25.75
N ASN A 209 -15.23 -30.86 -26.12
CA ASN A 209 -14.68 -29.51 -26.22
C ASN A 209 -15.62 -28.52 -25.53
N ILE A 210 -15.15 -27.89 -24.46
CA ILE A 210 -15.84 -26.85 -23.69
C ILE A 210 -15.01 -25.59 -23.82
N GLU A 211 -15.53 -24.55 -24.48
CA GLU A 211 -14.78 -23.30 -24.71
C GLU A 211 -14.49 -22.55 -23.41
N ALA A 212 -15.47 -22.53 -22.48
CA ALA A 212 -15.31 -21.91 -21.18
C ALA A 212 -16.03 -22.71 -20.08
N VAL A 213 -15.25 -23.25 -19.14
CA VAL A 213 -15.81 -23.99 -18.01
C VAL A 213 -16.34 -23.00 -16.97
N THR A 214 -17.64 -23.07 -16.70
CA THR A 214 -18.33 -22.19 -15.74
C THR A 214 -18.71 -22.89 -14.44
N GLY A 215 -18.65 -24.24 -14.40
CA GLY A 215 -18.97 -25.08 -13.25
C GLY A 215 -18.22 -26.41 -13.29
N ASN A 216 -18.43 -27.26 -12.29
CA ASN A 216 -17.84 -28.59 -12.26
C ASN A 216 -18.26 -29.40 -13.47
N VAL A 217 -17.33 -30.10 -14.10
CA VAL A 217 -17.55 -30.89 -15.30
C VAL A 217 -17.61 -32.39 -14.94
N VAL A 218 -18.61 -33.08 -15.48
CA VAL A 218 -18.70 -34.55 -15.40
C VAL A 218 -18.80 -35.08 -16.83
N VAL A 219 -17.82 -35.89 -17.21
CA VAL A 219 -17.82 -36.60 -18.47
C VAL A 219 -18.11 -38.08 -18.18
N THR A 220 -19.20 -38.62 -18.73
CA THR A 220 -19.54 -40.03 -18.69
C THR A 220 -19.44 -40.59 -20.09
N ALA A 221 -18.70 -41.66 -20.28
CA ALA A 221 -18.62 -42.34 -21.57
C ALA A 221 -18.61 -43.86 -21.40
N LYS A 222 -19.28 -44.57 -22.28
CA LYS A 222 -19.39 -46.02 -22.31
C LYS A 222 -19.12 -46.55 -23.73
N ALA A 223 -18.37 -47.63 -23.80
CA ALA A 223 -18.21 -48.43 -25.02
C ALA A 223 -18.65 -49.86 -24.77
N GLU A 224 -19.26 -50.48 -25.76
CA GLU A 224 -19.78 -51.84 -25.76
C GLU A 224 -19.29 -52.61 -26.98
#